data_be00be49eb4769e9ec4669fb35647a49
#
_entry.id   be00be49eb4769e9ec4669fb35647a49
#
_cell.length_a   1.000
_cell.length_b   1.000
_cell.length_c   1.000
_cell.angle_alpha   90.00
_cell.angle_beta   90.00
_cell.angle_gamma   90.00
#
_symmetry.space_group_name_H-M   'P 1'
#
loop_
_entity.id
_entity.type
_entity.pdbx_description
1 polymer ?
#
loop_
_entity_poly.entity_id
_entity_poly.type
_entity_poly.pdbx_seq_one_letter_code
_entity_poly.pdbx_strand_id
1 'polypeptide(L)'
;MQPSAFNVRVPLPTGDVFLMNTLTDAQLVVSSDAARLVDQPNDAGSHAEDPGEDEREALATFAEHGFLVQDHASEQAALALRFSEFREDVSQLRITILTTLQCNFACDYCYQGDHVDAGRPAPKMSVETSAQVAEWIASQLDAVGPRRLVLTFFGGEPLLNTAAMFDLAERCWLATQARGVQQLVNIITNGLLLSPEIVDRMLPLGLNGVKVTLDGDRATHDRVRPTRGGQGTFDRIIANIRRVADRTRIAIGGNFDTATAERYPALLDFLKDQAFASRISKVAFKPVIVPKSAQALAGVIPLRAVGPDRQPANGSCMSVAGGGGAAGSACDSCHFVDEQMAMLREETKRRGFSTADGVHMGPCELYRRHSHTVGPDGSLYACPGFTGDNALAVGHIRAVADGVQSEVALRFERLAPWRQCGDCSFIPVCGGGCAVASHAELGDMEAPSCHKRAFESALVSLAEETASAIAGGLQ
;
A
#
# COMPACT_ATOMS: atom_id res chain seq x y z
N MET A 1 -14.44 -20.30 -26.48
CA MET A 1 -13.97 -19.27 -25.52
C MET A 1 -14.84 -19.32 -24.28
N GLN A 2 -14.35 -18.88 -23.14
CA GLN A 2 -15.09 -18.83 -21.88
C GLN A 2 -14.80 -17.49 -21.17
N PRO A 3 -15.67 -17.03 -20.25
CA PRO A 3 -15.45 -15.82 -19.50
C PRO A 3 -14.14 -15.89 -18.70
N SER A 4 -13.39 -14.79 -18.65
CA SER A 4 -12.23 -14.69 -17.77
C SER A 4 -12.67 -14.72 -16.30
N ALA A 5 -11.91 -15.43 -15.45
CA ALA A 5 -12.11 -15.45 -14.00
C ALA A 5 -11.83 -14.07 -13.34
N PHE A 6 -11.12 -13.19 -14.05
CA PHE A 6 -10.71 -11.87 -13.56
C PHE A 6 -11.63 -10.74 -14.04
N ASN A 7 -12.77 -11.07 -14.63
CA ASN A 7 -13.79 -10.09 -14.97
C ASN A 7 -14.52 -9.60 -13.73
N VAL A 8 -14.70 -8.31 -13.64
CA VAL A 8 -15.56 -7.62 -12.66
C VAL A 8 -16.51 -6.68 -13.41
N ARG A 9 -17.70 -6.47 -12.85
CA ARG A 9 -18.73 -5.66 -13.50
C ARG A 9 -19.45 -4.76 -12.50
N VAL A 10 -19.90 -3.60 -12.98
CA VAL A 10 -20.75 -2.67 -12.25
C VAL A 10 -21.90 -2.23 -13.15
N PRO A 11 -23.17 -2.49 -12.79
CA PRO A 11 -24.30 -1.89 -13.47
C PRO A 11 -24.29 -0.37 -13.28
N LEU A 12 -24.51 0.38 -14.36
CA LEU A 12 -24.57 1.83 -14.33
C LEU A 12 -26.03 2.32 -14.29
N PRO A 13 -26.29 3.52 -13.74
CA PRO A 13 -27.65 4.10 -13.72
C PRO A 13 -28.26 4.30 -15.10
N THR A 14 -27.46 4.38 -16.16
CA THR A 14 -27.89 4.49 -17.57
C THR A 14 -28.51 3.20 -18.13
N GLY A 15 -28.34 2.06 -17.41
CA GLY A 15 -28.70 0.73 -17.92
C GLY A 15 -27.53 0.01 -18.60
N ASP A 16 -26.41 0.70 -18.82
CA ASP A 16 -25.17 0.12 -19.30
C ASP A 16 -24.45 -0.66 -18.21
N VAL A 17 -23.38 -1.36 -18.58
CA VAL A 17 -22.54 -2.11 -17.66
C VAL A 17 -21.09 -1.68 -17.86
N PHE A 18 -20.43 -1.29 -16.76
CA PHE A 18 -18.98 -1.16 -16.73
C PHE A 18 -18.38 -2.55 -16.53
N LEU A 19 -17.49 -2.94 -17.44
CA LEU A 19 -16.69 -4.16 -17.37
C LEU A 19 -15.22 -3.80 -17.17
N MET A 20 -14.56 -4.51 -16.25
CA MET A 20 -13.11 -4.42 -16.09
C MET A 20 -12.54 -5.82 -15.97
N ASN A 21 -11.43 -6.08 -16.66
CA ASN A 21 -10.62 -7.25 -16.43
C ASN A 21 -9.40 -6.87 -15.58
N THR A 22 -9.30 -7.38 -14.35
CA THR A 22 -8.26 -6.99 -13.40
C THR A 22 -6.86 -7.53 -13.76
N LEU A 23 -6.78 -8.53 -14.64
CA LEU A 23 -5.51 -9.07 -15.14
C LEU A 23 -4.93 -8.21 -16.25
N THR A 24 -5.76 -7.80 -17.23
CA THR A 24 -5.32 -7.01 -18.39
C THR A 24 -5.44 -5.50 -18.15
N ASP A 25 -6.19 -5.08 -17.13
CA ASP A 25 -6.55 -3.69 -16.84
C ASP A 25 -7.49 -3.06 -17.88
N ALA A 26 -8.06 -3.86 -18.77
CA ALA A 26 -9.00 -3.40 -19.76
C ALA A 26 -10.32 -2.97 -19.12
N GLN A 27 -10.86 -1.84 -19.57
CA GLN A 27 -12.09 -1.23 -19.06
C GLN A 27 -12.99 -0.86 -20.22
N LEU A 28 -14.28 -1.26 -20.18
CA LEU A 28 -15.28 -0.98 -21.19
C LEU A 28 -16.59 -0.57 -20.52
N VAL A 29 -17.32 0.34 -21.16
CA VAL A 29 -18.74 0.59 -20.88
C VAL A 29 -19.53 0.07 -22.06
N VAL A 30 -20.39 -0.89 -21.82
CA VAL A 30 -21.15 -1.60 -22.87
C VAL A 30 -22.63 -1.68 -22.50
N SER A 31 -23.49 -1.89 -23.50
CA SER A 31 -24.90 -2.17 -23.25
C SER A 31 -25.09 -3.44 -22.43
N SER A 32 -26.22 -3.56 -21.73
CA SER A 32 -26.53 -4.78 -20.98
C SER A 32 -26.62 -6.03 -21.86
N ASP A 33 -27.00 -5.88 -23.12
CA ASP A 33 -27.06 -6.98 -24.09
C ASP A 33 -25.66 -7.45 -24.49
N ALA A 34 -24.75 -6.52 -24.78
CA ALA A 34 -23.35 -6.84 -25.05
C ALA A 34 -22.66 -7.47 -23.82
N ALA A 35 -22.97 -6.99 -22.60
CA ALA A 35 -22.42 -7.59 -21.38
C ALA A 35 -22.83 -9.06 -21.19
N ARG A 36 -24.02 -9.48 -21.64
CA ARG A 36 -24.47 -10.88 -21.59
C ARG A 36 -23.63 -11.80 -22.47
N LEU A 37 -23.10 -11.30 -23.59
CA LEU A 37 -22.24 -12.08 -24.49
C LEU A 37 -20.94 -12.51 -23.78
N VAL A 38 -20.48 -11.75 -22.80
CA VAL A 38 -19.30 -12.12 -21.98
C VAL A 38 -19.63 -13.32 -21.09
N ASP A 39 -20.87 -13.45 -20.57
CA ASP A 39 -21.25 -14.55 -19.67
C ASP A 39 -21.55 -15.84 -20.40
N GLN A 40 -22.09 -15.75 -21.59
CA GLN A 40 -22.59 -16.88 -22.37
C GLN A 40 -22.03 -16.87 -23.81
N PRO A 41 -20.72 -16.87 -23.99
CA PRO A 41 -20.12 -16.76 -25.33
C PRO A 41 -20.45 -17.95 -26.23
N ASN A 42 -20.93 -19.08 -25.66
CA ASN A 42 -21.31 -20.28 -26.42
C ASN A 42 -22.81 -20.35 -26.70
N ASP A 43 -23.65 -19.55 -26.05
CA ASP A 43 -25.10 -19.52 -26.32
C ASP A 43 -25.47 -18.73 -27.59
N ALA A 44 -24.55 -17.94 -28.11
CA ALA A 44 -24.64 -17.32 -29.43
C ALA A 44 -24.85 -18.36 -30.58
N GLY A 45 -24.70 -19.66 -30.28
CA GLY A 45 -24.90 -20.75 -31.22
C GLY A 45 -26.06 -21.72 -30.89
N SER A 46 -26.80 -21.51 -29.77
CA SER A 46 -27.91 -22.41 -29.37
C SER A 46 -29.25 -22.04 -30.05
N HIS A 47 -29.39 -20.83 -30.59
CA HIS A 47 -30.42 -20.48 -31.55
C HIS A 47 -29.82 -20.60 -32.95
N ALA A 48 -30.44 -21.37 -33.84
CA ALA A 48 -30.02 -21.80 -35.17
C ALA A 48 -29.71 -20.69 -36.19
N GLU A 49 -29.36 -19.49 -35.73
CA GLU A 49 -28.93 -18.36 -36.57
C GLU A 49 -27.48 -18.01 -36.24
N ASP A 50 -26.65 -17.88 -37.29
CA ASP A 50 -25.25 -17.44 -37.23
C ASP A 50 -25.19 -16.07 -36.49
N PRO A 51 -24.31 -15.85 -35.50
CA PRO A 51 -24.24 -14.58 -34.78
C PRO A 51 -24.14 -13.41 -35.75
N GLY A 52 -24.88 -12.35 -35.48
CA GLY A 52 -24.84 -11.14 -36.29
C GLY A 52 -23.44 -10.52 -36.38
N GLU A 53 -23.24 -9.64 -37.37
CA GLU A 53 -21.92 -9.00 -37.54
C GLU A 53 -21.51 -8.23 -36.30
N ASP A 54 -22.42 -7.50 -35.65
CA ASP A 54 -22.20 -6.74 -34.41
C ASP A 54 -21.85 -7.64 -33.22
N GLU A 55 -22.47 -8.82 -33.10
CA GLU A 55 -22.13 -9.78 -32.04
C GLU A 55 -20.74 -10.38 -32.22
N ARG A 56 -20.37 -10.68 -33.47
CA ARG A 56 -19.02 -11.18 -33.79
C ARG A 56 -17.94 -10.14 -33.48
N GLU A 57 -18.19 -8.87 -33.81
CA GLU A 57 -17.27 -7.77 -33.51
C GLU A 57 -17.15 -7.57 -31.98
N ALA A 58 -18.26 -7.61 -31.24
CA ALA A 58 -18.25 -7.53 -29.78
C ALA A 58 -17.47 -8.69 -29.13
N LEU A 59 -17.70 -9.93 -29.57
CA LEU A 59 -16.96 -11.10 -29.08
C LEU A 59 -15.45 -11.02 -29.39
N ALA A 60 -15.10 -10.53 -30.57
CA ALA A 60 -13.70 -10.31 -30.96
C ALA A 60 -13.04 -9.26 -30.06
N THR A 61 -13.73 -8.14 -29.80
CA THR A 61 -13.28 -7.08 -28.88
C THR A 61 -13.08 -7.61 -27.47
N PHE A 62 -14.04 -8.39 -26.96
CA PHE A 62 -13.93 -8.99 -25.63
C PHE A 62 -12.74 -9.97 -25.53
N ALA A 63 -12.48 -10.74 -26.58
CA ALA A 63 -11.34 -11.64 -26.63
C ALA A 63 -10.00 -10.86 -26.70
N GLU A 64 -9.91 -9.81 -27.50
CA GLU A 64 -8.73 -8.96 -27.63
C GLU A 64 -8.37 -8.29 -26.30
N HIS A 65 -9.35 -7.86 -25.53
CA HIS A 65 -9.17 -7.20 -24.26
C HIS A 65 -9.10 -8.15 -23.04
N GLY A 66 -9.19 -9.47 -23.27
CA GLY A 66 -9.05 -10.48 -22.22
C GLY A 66 -10.30 -10.74 -21.38
N PHE A 67 -11.46 -10.24 -21.78
CA PHE A 67 -12.74 -10.57 -21.13
C PHE A 67 -13.19 -12.00 -21.46
N LEU A 68 -12.80 -12.50 -22.61
CA LEU A 68 -12.98 -13.89 -23.04
C LEU A 68 -11.62 -14.53 -23.25
N VAL A 69 -11.44 -15.73 -22.70
CA VAL A 69 -10.20 -16.49 -22.75
C VAL A 69 -10.43 -17.85 -23.40
N GLN A 70 -9.36 -18.49 -23.90
CA GLN A 70 -9.47 -19.83 -24.46
C GLN A 70 -9.82 -20.85 -23.39
N ASP A 71 -9.08 -20.80 -22.28
CA ASP A 71 -9.25 -21.64 -21.10
C ASP A 71 -8.64 -20.97 -19.86
N HIS A 72 -9.09 -21.39 -18.67
CA HIS A 72 -8.59 -20.87 -17.40
C HIS A 72 -7.15 -21.29 -17.07
N ALA A 73 -6.64 -22.37 -17.67
CA ALA A 73 -5.25 -22.79 -17.47
C ALA A 73 -4.29 -21.77 -18.10
N SER A 74 -4.58 -21.31 -19.32
CA SER A 74 -3.83 -20.26 -19.99
C SER A 74 -3.90 -18.94 -19.23
N GLU A 75 -5.05 -18.62 -18.65
CA GLU A 75 -5.25 -17.42 -17.84
C GLU A 75 -4.46 -17.49 -16.52
N GLN A 76 -4.44 -18.64 -15.85
CA GLN A 76 -3.60 -18.83 -14.65
C GLN A 76 -2.10 -18.74 -14.99
N ALA A 77 -1.68 -19.22 -16.16
CA ALA A 77 -0.31 -19.04 -16.64
C ALA A 77 0.03 -17.55 -16.86
N ALA A 78 -0.90 -16.78 -17.44
CA ALA A 78 -0.74 -15.33 -17.63
C ALA A 78 -0.67 -14.58 -16.26
N LEU A 79 -1.48 -14.96 -15.28
CA LEU A 79 -1.39 -14.45 -13.92
C LEU A 79 -0.02 -14.72 -13.28
N ALA A 80 0.47 -15.96 -13.41
CA ALA A 80 1.77 -16.34 -12.87
C ALA A 80 2.91 -15.55 -13.54
N LEU A 81 2.84 -15.35 -14.86
CA LEU A 81 3.77 -14.51 -15.60
C LEU A 81 3.75 -13.06 -15.11
N ARG A 82 2.56 -12.46 -14.95
CA ARG A 82 2.42 -11.09 -14.43
C ARG A 82 3.08 -10.92 -13.06
N PHE A 83 2.86 -11.87 -12.14
CA PHE A 83 3.52 -11.82 -10.82
C PHE A 83 5.03 -12.02 -10.91
N SER A 84 5.50 -12.87 -11.83
CA SER A 84 6.94 -13.05 -12.09
C SER A 84 7.58 -11.78 -12.65
N GLU A 85 6.97 -11.14 -13.64
CA GLU A 85 7.43 -9.87 -14.21
C GLU A 85 7.46 -8.77 -13.18
N PHE A 86 6.41 -8.66 -12.33
CA PHE A 86 6.38 -7.70 -11.23
C PHE A 86 7.52 -7.95 -10.23
N ARG A 87 7.79 -9.22 -9.91
CA ARG A 87 8.86 -9.62 -8.98
C ARG A 87 10.25 -9.28 -9.52
N GLU A 88 10.49 -9.56 -10.78
CA GLU A 88 11.79 -9.42 -11.45
C GLU A 88 12.02 -8.05 -12.09
N ASP A 89 11.10 -7.10 -11.91
CA ASP A 89 11.23 -5.76 -12.50
C ASP A 89 12.48 -5.05 -11.99
N VAL A 90 13.45 -4.88 -12.87
CA VAL A 90 14.73 -4.20 -12.65
C VAL A 90 14.68 -2.69 -12.93
N SER A 91 13.55 -2.16 -13.39
CA SER A 91 13.46 -0.76 -13.80
C SER A 91 13.73 0.22 -12.67
N GLN A 92 13.51 -0.20 -11.43
CA GLN A 92 13.69 0.60 -10.22
C GLN A 92 14.31 -0.23 -9.10
N LEU A 93 15.33 0.33 -8.46
CA LEU A 93 15.81 -0.12 -7.15
C LEU A 93 15.11 0.72 -6.08
N ARG A 94 14.35 0.08 -5.19
CA ARG A 94 13.58 0.76 -4.14
C ARG A 94 14.15 0.45 -2.78
N ILE A 95 14.60 1.46 -2.06
CA ILE A 95 15.21 1.29 -0.74
C ILE A 95 14.49 2.18 0.28
N THR A 96 13.87 1.56 1.26
CA THR A 96 13.35 2.25 2.44
C THR A 96 14.41 2.23 3.53
N ILE A 97 14.78 3.41 4.02
CA ILE A 97 15.87 3.57 5.01
C ILE A 97 15.24 4.01 6.33
N LEU A 98 15.40 3.19 7.36
CA LEU A 98 15.09 3.58 8.72
C LEU A 98 16.35 4.14 9.37
N THR A 99 16.53 5.45 9.33
CA THR A 99 17.71 6.09 9.93
C THR A 99 17.72 5.99 11.45
N THR A 100 16.56 5.71 12.05
CA THR A 100 16.40 5.49 13.49
C THR A 100 15.07 4.81 13.80
N LEU A 101 15.02 4.03 14.88
CA LEU A 101 13.77 3.54 15.48
C LEU A 101 13.30 4.44 16.63
N GLN A 102 14.04 5.51 16.96
CA GLN A 102 13.59 6.53 17.92
C GLN A 102 12.48 7.37 17.32
N CYS A 103 11.49 7.73 18.15
CA CYS A 103 10.43 8.65 17.79
C CYS A 103 10.22 9.68 18.91
N ASN A 104 9.88 10.91 18.54
CA ASN A 104 9.50 11.98 19.47
C ASN A 104 8.01 11.95 19.83
N PHE A 105 7.23 11.03 19.23
CA PHE A 105 5.81 10.77 19.53
C PHE A 105 5.63 9.53 20.39
N ALA A 106 4.46 9.43 21.04
CA ALA A 106 4.00 8.29 21.81
C ALA A 106 2.62 7.82 21.29
N CYS A 107 2.57 7.47 20.00
CA CYS A 107 1.34 6.97 19.38
C CYS A 107 1.00 5.58 19.95
N ASP A 108 -0.22 5.41 20.44
CA ASP A 108 -0.70 4.20 21.11
C ASP A 108 -0.84 2.98 20.15
N TYR A 109 -1.00 3.24 18.86
CA TYR A 109 -1.15 2.22 17.82
C TYR A 109 0.16 1.92 17.06
N CYS A 110 1.31 2.46 17.48
CA CYS A 110 2.54 2.34 16.69
C CYS A 110 2.99 0.88 16.56
N TYR A 111 2.98 0.36 15.32
CA TYR A 111 3.38 -1.03 15.05
C TYR A 111 4.88 -1.28 15.30
N GLN A 112 5.71 -0.24 15.26
CA GLN A 112 7.13 -0.34 15.61
C GLN A 112 7.33 -0.43 17.13
N GLY A 113 6.31 -0.14 17.93
CA GLY A 113 6.35 -0.21 19.38
C GLY A 113 7.32 0.79 20.02
N ASP A 114 7.42 0.73 21.34
CA ASP A 114 8.51 1.36 22.09
C ASP A 114 9.71 0.40 22.07
N HIS A 115 10.63 0.59 21.12
CA HIS A 115 11.92 -0.12 21.11
C HIS A 115 12.83 0.31 22.26
N VAL A 116 12.25 0.86 23.32
CA VAL A 116 12.94 1.21 24.56
C VAL A 116 12.92 -0.02 25.44
N ASP A 117 13.82 -0.96 25.18
CA ASP A 117 14.19 -1.95 26.18
C ASP A 117 14.75 -1.24 27.43
N ALA A 118 14.39 -1.75 28.62
CA ALA A 118 14.71 -1.16 29.90
C ALA A 118 16.15 -0.62 29.94
N GLY A 119 16.32 0.69 29.71
CA GLY A 119 17.57 1.41 29.84
C GLY A 119 18.45 1.53 28.58
N ARG A 120 18.00 1.08 27.39
CA ARG A 120 18.74 1.32 26.15
C ARG A 120 17.91 2.17 25.18
N PRO A 121 18.48 3.25 24.60
CA PRO A 121 17.79 4.01 23.57
C PRO A 121 17.59 3.15 22.33
N ALA A 122 16.46 3.33 21.64
CA ALA A 122 16.20 2.66 20.36
C ALA A 122 17.33 2.92 19.35
N PRO A 123 17.63 1.96 18.45
CA PRO A 123 18.75 2.06 17.50
C PRO A 123 18.68 3.32 16.64
N LYS A 124 19.85 3.90 16.37
CA LYS A 124 20.06 5.05 15.50
C LYS A 124 21.25 4.79 14.58
N MET A 125 21.09 5.00 13.28
CA MET A 125 22.13 4.82 12.28
C MET A 125 23.27 5.81 12.52
N SER A 126 24.50 5.31 12.59
CA SER A 126 25.70 6.13 12.62
C SER A 126 26.08 6.62 11.22
N VAL A 127 26.91 7.66 11.11
CA VAL A 127 27.45 8.11 9.82
C VAL A 127 28.32 7.03 9.16
N GLU A 128 28.99 6.19 9.97
CA GLU A 128 29.72 5.04 9.45
C GLU A 128 28.79 4.00 8.84
N THR A 129 27.68 3.67 9.51
CA THR A 129 26.68 2.76 8.97
C THR A 129 26.03 3.35 7.71
N SER A 130 25.75 4.67 7.67
CA SER A 130 25.19 5.31 6.48
C SER A 130 26.12 5.22 5.26
N ALA A 131 27.44 5.35 5.48
CA ALA A 131 28.44 5.16 4.42
C ALA A 131 28.42 3.71 3.88
N GLN A 132 28.39 2.71 4.78
CA GLN A 132 28.32 1.29 4.38
C GLN A 132 27.01 0.95 3.64
N VAL A 133 25.88 1.53 4.05
CA VAL A 133 24.60 1.40 3.34
C VAL A 133 24.71 2.02 1.93
N ALA A 134 25.35 3.18 1.80
CA ALA A 134 25.52 3.82 0.49
C ALA A 134 26.43 2.99 -0.43
N GLU A 135 27.50 2.37 0.09
CA GLU A 135 28.37 1.46 -0.67
C GLU A 135 27.61 0.22 -1.11
N TRP A 136 26.80 -0.36 -0.22
CA TRP A 136 25.93 -1.49 -0.57
C TRP A 136 24.90 -1.07 -1.64
N ILE A 137 24.25 0.09 -1.55
CA ILE A 137 23.34 0.60 -2.59
C ILE A 137 24.09 0.76 -3.92
N ALA A 138 25.31 1.29 -3.92
CA ALA A 138 26.11 1.42 -5.12
C ALA A 138 26.42 0.06 -5.77
N SER A 139 26.72 -0.99 -4.99
CA SER A 139 26.89 -2.35 -5.50
C SER A 139 25.59 -2.92 -6.08
N GLN A 140 24.42 -2.60 -5.48
CA GLN A 140 23.11 -3.00 -6.02
C GLN A 140 22.81 -2.25 -7.34
N LEU A 141 23.19 -0.98 -7.48
CA LEU A 141 23.04 -0.24 -8.74
C LEU A 141 23.86 -0.90 -9.86
N ASP A 142 25.07 -1.40 -9.57
CA ASP A 142 25.90 -2.11 -10.53
C ASP A 142 25.32 -3.49 -10.88
N ALA A 143 24.79 -4.21 -9.90
CA ALA A 143 24.26 -5.56 -10.09
C ALA A 143 22.91 -5.57 -10.83
N VAL A 144 22.03 -4.59 -10.57
CA VAL A 144 20.66 -4.54 -11.09
C VAL A 144 20.56 -3.71 -12.38
N GLY A 145 21.35 -2.64 -12.52
CA GLY A 145 21.28 -1.71 -13.64
C GLY A 145 19.96 -0.94 -13.77
N PRO A 146 19.37 -0.41 -12.67
CA PRO A 146 18.05 0.21 -12.72
C PRO A 146 18.11 1.58 -13.40
N ARG A 147 16.97 2.00 -13.96
CA ARG A 147 16.84 3.38 -14.47
C ARG A 147 16.63 4.38 -13.35
N ARG A 148 16.11 3.94 -12.19
CA ARG A 148 15.78 4.80 -11.04
C ARG A 148 16.19 4.16 -9.73
N LEU A 149 16.74 4.97 -8.83
CA LEU A 149 16.87 4.69 -7.41
C LEU A 149 15.79 5.46 -6.66
N VAL A 150 14.91 4.77 -5.97
CA VAL A 150 13.88 5.38 -5.10
C VAL A 150 14.28 5.18 -3.65
N LEU A 151 14.74 6.24 -3.01
CA LEU A 151 15.05 6.26 -1.58
C LEU A 151 13.84 6.78 -0.80
N THR A 152 13.41 6.05 0.23
CA THR A 152 12.37 6.49 1.14
C THR A 152 12.91 6.54 2.55
N PHE A 153 13.08 7.72 3.11
CA PHE A 153 13.44 7.87 4.53
C PHE A 153 12.21 7.69 5.40
N PHE A 154 12.34 6.77 6.35
CA PHE A 154 11.28 6.36 7.26
C PHE A 154 11.89 5.96 8.62
N GLY A 155 11.11 5.33 9.51
CA GLY A 155 11.56 4.82 10.80
C GLY A 155 10.62 5.19 11.93
N GLY A 156 11.14 5.37 13.13
CA GLY A 156 10.40 6.01 14.21
C GLY A 156 10.05 7.44 13.78
N GLU A 157 11.05 8.32 13.75
CA GLU A 157 10.98 9.62 13.07
C GLU A 157 12.31 9.92 12.37
N PRO A 158 12.37 9.90 11.04
CA PRO A 158 13.63 10.06 10.30
C PRO A 158 14.30 11.41 10.55
N LEU A 159 13.54 12.47 10.83
CA LEU A 159 14.08 13.81 11.08
C LEU A 159 14.78 13.96 12.43
N LEU A 160 14.75 12.93 13.29
CA LEU A 160 15.62 12.84 14.46
C LEU A 160 17.07 12.45 14.12
N ASN A 161 17.32 12.00 12.88
CA ASN A 161 18.64 11.61 12.40
C ASN A 161 18.96 12.21 11.03
N THR A 162 18.81 13.52 10.90
CA THR A 162 19.08 14.25 9.63
C THR A 162 20.53 14.13 9.18
N ALA A 163 21.50 13.94 10.10
CA ALA A 163 22.89 13.76 9.74
C ALA A 163 23.10 12.52 8.85
N ALA A 164 22.64 11.34 9.30
CA ALA A 164 22.72 10.11 8.51
C ALA A 164 21.85 10.19 7.24
N MET A 165 20.68 10.84 7.32
CA MET A 165 19.77 11.03 6.18
C MET A 165 20.44 11.82 5.06
N PHE A 166 21.09 12.94 5.37
CA PHE A 166 21.79 13.76 4.37
C PHE A 166 23.04 13.06 3.83
N ASP A 167 23.90 12.51 4.71
CA ASP A 167 25.09 11.77 4.30
C ASP A 167 24.75 10.65 3.31
N LEU A 168 23.73 9.87 3.61
CA LEU A 168 23.28 8.79 2.73
C LEU A 168 22.74 9.31 1.40
N ALA A 169 21.86 10.32 1.43
CA ALA A 169 21.29 10.89 0.21
C ALA A 169 22.35 11.51 -0.70
N GLU A 170 23.36 12.20 -0.13
CA GLU A 170 24.48 12.80 -0.86
C GLU A 170 25.38 11.73 -1.50
N ARG A 171 25.76 10.67 -0.77
CA ARG A 171 26.53 9.54 -1.30
C ARG A 171 25.80 8.80 -2.41
N CYS A 172 24.52 8.51 -2.21
CA CYS A 172 23.68 7.87 -3.24
C CYS A 172 23.50 8.76 -4.46
N TRP A 173 23.40 10.09 -4.27
CA TRP A 173 23.34 11.04 -5.38
C TRP A 173 24.62 10.95 -6.24
N LEU A 174 25.79 10.99 -5.63
CA LEU A 174 27.06 10.84 -6.36
C LEU A 174 27.13 9.49 -7.09
N ALA A 175 26.72 8.41 -6.44
CA ALA A 175 26.70 7.07 -7.04
C ALA A 175 25.75 6.96 -8.24
N THR A 176 24.56 7.56 -8.16
CA THR A 176 23.57 7.56 -9.24
C THR A 176 23.99 8.46 -10.41
N GLN A 177 24.55 9.64 -10.13
CA GLN A 177 25.07 10.54 -11.20
C GLN A 177 26.18 9.85 -12.00
N ALA A 178 27.11 9.16 -11.34
CA ALA A 178 28.19 8.42 -12.01
C ALA A 178 27.68 7.31 -12.94
N ARG A 179 26.43 6.84 -12.76
CA ARG A 179 25.81 5.73 -13.51
C ARG A 179 24.68 6.17 -14.44
N GLY A 180 24.35 7.44 -14.51
CA GLY A 180 23.21 7.93 -15.29
C GLY A 180 21.84 7.47 -14.74
N VAL A 181 21.75 7.11 -13.46
CA VAL A 181 20.54 6.65 -12.79
C VAL A 181 19.82 7.86 -12.18
N GLN A 182 18.50 7.93 -12.33
CA GLN A 182 17.69 8.98 -11.69
C GLN A 182 17.49 8.68 -10.21
N GLN A 183 17.89 9.58 -9.31
CA GLN A 183 17.56 9.49 -7.89
C GLN A 183 16.23 10.19 -7.58
N LEU A 184 15.33 9.51 -6.86
CA LEU A 184 14.12 10.06 -6.29
C LEU A 184 14.13 9.83 -4.78
N VAL A 185 13.98 10.90 -4.01
CA VAL A 185 13.97 10.85 -2.55
C VAL A 185 12.58 11.17 -2.02
N ASN A 186 12.06 10.32 -1.14
CA ASN A 186 10.82 10.56 -0.42
C ASN A 186 11.11 10.56 1.09
N ILE A 187 10.36 11.37 1.83
CA ILE A 187 10.43 11.42 3.29
C ILE A 187 9.05 11.14 3.85
N ILE A 188 8.94 10.14 4.75
CA ILE A 188 7.70 9.86 5.51
C ILE A 188 7.99 10.27 6.95
N THR A 189 7.28 11.27 7.45
CA THR A 189 7.54 11.90 8.75
C THR A 189 6.24 12.20 9.50
N ASN A 190 6.34 12.32 10.83
CA ASN A 190 5.25 12.87 11.64
C ASN A 190 5.10 14.40 11.46
N GLY A 191 6.03 15.07 10.80
CA GLY A 191 5.97 16.48 10.44
C GLY A 191 6.37 17.47 11.54
N LEU A 192 6.59 17.04 12.79
CA LEU A 192 6.90 17.95 13.89
C LEU A 192 8.23 18.68 13.72
N LEU A 193 9.22 18.04 13.09
CA LEU A 193 10.55 18.59 12.83
C LEU A 193 10.75 19.05 11.38
N LEU A 194 9.70 18.94 10.56
CA LEU A 194 9.77 19.35 9.15
C LEU A 194 10.03 20.86 9.04
N SER A 195 11.02 21.22 8.26
CA SER A 195 11.44 22.64 8.10
C SER A 195 11.89 22.95 6.67
N PRO A 196 11.87 24.25 6.27
CA PRO A 196 12.40 24.68 4.97
C PRO A 196 13.85 24.26 4.76
N GLU A 197 14.69 24.34 5.78
CA GLU A 197 16.12 24.02 5.71
C GLU A 197 16.35 22.56 5.33
N ILE A 198 15.52 21.64 5.86
CA ILE A 198 15.56 20.21 5.51
C ILE A 198 15.16 20.01 4.05
N VAL A 199 14.06 20.65 3.64
CA VAL A 199 13.54 20.53 2.27
C VAL A 199 14.54 21.10 1.27
N ASP A 200 15.05 22.31 1.51
CA ASP A 200 15.98 23.00 0.61
C ASP A 200 17.29 22.22 0.43
N ARG A 201 17.78 21.55 1.49
CA ARG A 201 18.97 20.71 1.40
C ARG A 201 18.72 19.42 0.64
N MET A 202 17.51 18.86 0.69
CA MET A 202 17.16 17.61 -0.01
C MET A 202 16.74 17.82 -1.46
N LEU A 203 16.27 19.00 -1.85
CA LEU A 203 15.84 19.29 -3.23
C LEU A 203 16.91 18.96 -4.28
N PRO A 204 18.18 19.45 -4.16
CA PRO A 204 19.22 19.13 -5.14
C PRO A 204 19.62 17.66 -5.15
N LEU A 205 19.24 16.88 -4.13
CA LEU A 205 19.49 15.45 -4.03
C LEU A 205 18.30 14.61 -4.57
N GLY A 206 17.36 15.23 -5.28
CA GLY A 206 16.25 14.56 -5.93
C GLY A 206 15.01 14.38 -5.04
N LEU A 207 14.76 15.29 -4.07
CA LEU A 207 13.53 15.23 -3.27
C LEU A 207 12.30 15.28 -4.18
N ASN A 208 11.53 14.20 -4.17
CA ASN A 208 10.30 14.03 -4.93
C ASN A 208 9.06 14.46 -4.12
N GLY A 209 9.08 14.26 -2.81
CA GLY A 209 7.99 14.67 -1.94
C GLY A 209 8.14 14.26 -0.49
N VAL A 210 7.29 14.85 0.35
CA VAL A 210 7.21 14.58 1.78
C VAL A 210 5.80 14.10 2.11
N LYS A 211 5.69 12.94 2.76
CA LYS A 211 4.43 12.45 3.30
C LYS A 211 4.36 12.74 4.79
N VAL A 212 3.34 13.50 5.20
CA VAL A 212 3.06 13.82 6.60
C VAL A 212 1.84 13.05 7.09
N THR A 213 1.90 12.51 8.31
CA THR A 213 0.81 11.74 8.90
C THR A 213 -0.05 12.61 9.81
N LEU A 214 -1.35 12.67 9.51
CA LEU A 214 -2.40 13.32 10.30
C LEU A 214 -3.55 12.34 10.55
N ASP A 215 -3.94 12.14 11.80
CA ASP A 215 -4.94 11.16 12.19
C ASP A 215 -6.20 11.82 12.75
N GLY A 216 -7.15 12.11 11.85
CA GLY A 216 -8.41 12.76 12.17
C GLY A 216 -8.30 14.26 12.46
N ASP A 217 -9.34 14.83 13.05
CA ASP A 217 -9.37 16.23 13.47
C ASP A 217 -8.31 16.54 14.54
N ARG A 218 -8.14 17.84 14.86
CA ARG A 218 -7.14 18.31 15.84
C ARG A 218 -7.21 17.55 17.15
N ALA A 219 -8.40 17.42 17.73
CA ALA A 219 -8.59 16.81 19.05
C ALA A 219 -8.25 15.31 19.02
N THR A 220 -8.65 14.63 17.96
CA THR A 220 -8.33 13.21 17.73
C THR A 220 -6.84 13.03 17.52
N HIS A 221 -6.24 13.82 16.63
CA HIS A 221 -4.81 13.76 16.34
C HIS A 221 -3.96 13.95 17.59
N ASP A 222 -4.23 15.01 18.37
CA ASP A 222 -3.45 15.33 19.57
C ASP A 222 -3.59 14.26 20.66
N ARG A 223 -4.72 13.56 20.70
CA ARG A 223 -4.95 12.43 21.61
C ARG A 223 -4.18 11.18 21.19
N VAL A 224 -4.23 10.81 19.91
CA VAL A 224 -3.64 9.53 19.43
C VAL A 224 -2.16 9.65 19.02
N ARG A 225 -1.69 10.89 18.79
CA ARG A 225 -0.31 11.18 18.38
C ARG A 225 0.34 12.29 19.24
N PRO A 226 0.31 12.18 20.57
CA PRO A 226 0.97 13.14 21.43
C PRO A 226 2.50 13.02 21.30
N THR A 227 3.20 14.08 21.71
CA THR A 227 4.64 13.94 22.00
C THR A 227 4.84 12.98 23.17
N ARG A 228 6.09 12.50 23.39
CA ARG A 228 6.45 11.72 24.59
C ARG A 228 6.16 12.47 25.91
N GLY A 229 6.08 13.79 25.87
CA GLY A 229 5.68 14.65 27.01
C GLY A 229 4.17 14.89 27.12
N GLY A 230 3.34 14.19 26.33
CA GLY A 230 1.87 14.31 26.37
C GLY A 230 1.30 15.57 25.70
N GLN A 231 2.11 16.34 24.98
CA GLN A 231 1.67 17.59 24.34
C GLN A 231 1.05 17.30 22.96
N GLY A 232 0.02 18.08 22.59
CA GLY A 232 -0.54 18.07 21.24
C GLY A 232 0.45 18.51 20.17
N THR A 233 0.27 18.01 18.96
CA THR A 233 1.23 18.16 17.87
C THR A 233 0.62 18.76 16.59
N PHE A 234 -0.71 18.73 16.45
CA PHE A 234 -1.43 19.11 15.23
C PHE A 234 -1.06 20.50 14.70
N ASP A 235 -1.20 21.53 15.53
CA ASP A 235 -0.99 22.92 15.08
C ASP A 235 0.44 23.17 14.62
N ARG A 236 1.42 22.56 15.30
CA ARG A 236 2.83 22.70 14.93
C ARG A 236 3.12 21.99 13.60
N ILE A 237 2.52 20.81 13.37
CA ILE A 237 2.64 20.09 12.10
C ILE A 237 2.03 20.93 10.98
N ILE A 238 0.83 21.48 11.15
CA ILE A 238 0.18 22.33 10.15
C ILE A 238 1.02 23.59 9.85
N ALA A 239 1.59 24.22 10.88
CA ALA A 239 2.49 25.36 10.68
C ALA A 239 3.74 24.98 9.87
N ASN A 240 4.32 23.80 10.12
CA ASN A 240 5.47 23.28 9.37
C ASN A 240 5.10 22.95 7.92
N ILE A 241 3.96 22.30 7.67
CA ILE A 241 3.47 22.04 6.30
C ILE A 241 3.32 23.37 5.54
N ARG A 242 2.71 24.39 6.15
CA ARG A 242 2.53 25.71 5.53
C ARG A 242 3.85 26.34 5.09
N ARG A 243 4.94 26.15 5.85
CA ARG A 243 6.27 26.70 5.56
C ARG A 243 6.97 26.01 4.39
N VAL A 244 6.60 24.76 4.06
CA VAL A 244 7.30 23.95 3.05
C VAL A 244 6.46 23.61 1.82
N ALA A 245 5.16 23.86 1.85
CA ALA A 245 4.22 23.41 0.81
C ALA A 245 4.50 24.03 -0.57
N ASP A 246 5.09 25.24 -0.63
CA ASP A 246 5.49 25.88 -1.90
C ASP A 246 6.83 25.34 -2.45
N ARG A 247 7.57 24.56 -1.66
CA ARG A 247 8.91 24.07 -2.00
C ARG A 247 8.92 22.64 -2.52
N THR A 248 8.01 21.80 -2.03
CA THR A 248 7.96 20.38 -2.36
C THR A 248 6.52 19.87 -2.38
N ARG A 249 6.32 18.71 -3.02
CA ARG A 249 5.03 18.01 -3.00
C ARG A 249 4.75 17.49 -1.61
N ILE A 250 3.56 17.79 -1.09
CA ILE A 250 3.09 17.28 0.20
C ILE A 250 2.03 16.21 -0.04
N ALA A 251 2.23 15.03 0.52
CA ALA A 251 1.19 14.03 0.64
C ALA A 251 0.74 13.94 2.10
N ILE A 252 -0.56 13.80 2.33
CA ILE A 252 -1.13 13.57 3.65
C ILE A 252 -1.49 12.10 3.77
N GLY A 253 -0.98 11.45 4.81
CA GLY A 253 -1.39 10.12 5.22
C GLY A 253 -2.07 10.17 6.57
N GLY A 254 -2.78 9.10 6.94
CA GLY A 254 -3.34 8.91 8.26
C GLY A 254 -3.65 7.46 8.51
N ASN A 255 -3.79 7.10 9.80
CA ASN A 255 -4.13 5.75 10.22
C ASN A 255 -5.40 5.83 11.06
N PHE A 256 -6.40 5.08 10.68
CA PHE A 256 -7.69 5.08 11.37
C PHE A 256 -8.00 3.71 11.99
N ASP A 257 -8.79 3.74 13.03
CA ASP A 257 -9.46 2.62 13.65
C ASP A 257 -10.97 2.87 13.70
N THR A 258 -11.72 1.96 14.33
CA THR A 258 -13.16 2.08 14.48
C THR A 258 -13.61 3.31 15.29
N ALA A 259 -12.76 3.83 16.17
CA ALA A 259 -13.07 4.98 17.00
C ALA A 259 -12.73 6.32 16.33
N THR A 260 -11.86 6.32 15.35
CA THR A 260 -11.29 7.54 14.76
C THR A 260 -11.73 7.82 13.33
N ALA A 261 -12.20 6.81 12.57
CA ALA A 261 -12.56 6.94 11.16
C ALA A 261 -13.51 8.11 10.86
N GLU A 262 -14.52 8.32 11.71
CA GLU A 262 -15.53 9.37 11.55
C GLU A 262 -14.97 10.80 11.76
N ARG A 263 -13.72 10.94 12.19
CA ARG A 263 -13.08 12.24 12.43
C ARG A 263 -12.29 12.78 11.24
N TYR A 264 -12.11 11.94 10.21
CA TYR A 264 -11.36 12.33 9.02
C TYR A 264 -12.08 13.30 8.08
N PRO A 265 -13.41 13.26 7.90
CA PRO A 265 -14.11 14.29 7.14
C PRO A 265 -13.82 15.70 7.66
N ALA A 266 -13.79 15.90 8.99
CA ALA A 266 -13.45 17.19 9.59
C ALA A 266 -11.97 17.60 9.33
N LEU A 267 -11.03 16.64 9.31
CA LEU A 267 -9.65 16.90 8.89
C LEU A 267 -9.62 17.35 7.41
N LEU A 268 -10.36 16.68 6.54
CA LEU A 268 -10.40 17.01 5.12
C LEU A 268 -10.99 18.40 4.87
N ASP A 269 -12.06 18.78 5.58
CA ASP A 269 -12.63 20.13 5.52
C ASP A 269 -11.59 21.17 6.00
N PHE A 270 -10.92 20.91 7.11
CA PHE A 270 -9.85 21.76 7.60
C PHE A 270 -8.71 21.92 6.59
N LEU A 271 -8.26 20.83 5.95
CA LEU A 271 -7.19 20.88 4.94
C LEU A 271 -7.61 21.65 3.68
N LYS A 272 -8.87 21.51 3.24
CA LYS A 272 -9.42 22.22 2.09
C LYS A 272 -9.38 23.73 2.28
N ASP A 273 -9.59 24.20 3.51
CA ASP A 273 -9.61 25.63 3.87
C ASP A 273 -8.20 26.23 4.04
N GLN A 274 -7.14 25.42 3.96
CA GLN A 274 -5.78 25.94 4.07
C GLN A 274 -5.28 26.58 2.77
N ALA A 275 -4.50 27.65 2.88
CA ALA A 275 -3.87 28.30 1.71
C ALA A 275 -2.98 27.36 0.88
N PHE A 276 -2.47 26.30 1.49
CA PHE A 276 -1.65 25.27 0.82
C PHE A 276 -2.46 24.08 0.28
N ALA A 277 -3.78 24.09 0.34
CA ALA A 277 -4.63 22.94 -0.08
C ALA A 277 -4.30 22.47 -1.50
N SER A 278 -4.11 23.39 -2.46
CA SER A 278 -3.75 23.11 -3.85
C SER A 278 -2.35 22.49 -4.02
N ARG A 279 -1.51 22.53 -2.99
CA ARG A 279 -0.15 21.93 -2.96
C ARG A 279 -0.13 20.52 -2.41
N ILE A 280 -1.27 20.03 -1.88
CA ILE A 280 -1.40 18.66 -1.44
C ILE A 280 -1.53 17.77 -2.69
N SER A 281 -0.52 16.94 -2.92
CA SER A 281 -0.44 16.08 -4.10
C SER A 281 -1.28 14.80 -3.98
N LYS A 282 -1.49 14.33 -2.74
CA LYS A 282 -2.24 13.11 -2.47
C LYS A 282 -2.70 13.06 -1.01
N VAL A 283 -3.90 12.55 -0.77
CA VAL A 283 -4.39 12.20 0.56
C VAL A 283 -4.79 10.72 0.56
N ALA A 284 -4.32 9.95 1.56
CA ALA A 284 -4.65 8.54 1.65
C ALA A 284 -4.59 8.05 3.10
N PHE A 285 -5.65 7.40 3.54
CA PHE A 285 -5.78 6.86 4.90
C PHE A 285 -5.73 5.33 4.88
N LYS A 286 -5.22 4.74 5.96
CA LYS A 286 -5.05 3.29 6.11
C LYS A 286 -5.61 2.84 7.47
N PRO A 287 -6.12 1.61 7.57
CA PRO A 287 -6.45 1.05 8.87
C PRO A 287 -5.19 0.83 9.71
N VAL A 288 -5.34 0.98 11.03
CA VAL A 288 -4.31 0.64 12.02
C VAL A 288 -4.12 -0.88 12.06
N ILE A 289 -2.88 -1.33 12.04
CA ILE A 289 -2.50 -2.73 12.28
C ILE A 289 -1.94 -2.82 13.69
N VAL A 290 -2.60 -3.58 14.56
CA VAL A 290 -2.17 -3.76 15.95
C VAL A 290 -1.54 -5.13 16.12
N PRO A 291 -0.23 -5.22 16.43
CA PRO A 291 0.42 -6.50 16.69
C PRO A 291 -0.20 -7.24 17.90
N LYS A 292 -0.30 -8.56 17.83
CA LYS A 292 -0.78 -9.41 18.95
C LYS A 292 0.02 -9.20 20.24
N SER A 293 1.32 -8.92 20.14
CA SER A 293 2.20 -8.65 21.28
C SER A 293 1.81 -7.40 22.06
N ALA A 294 1.29 -6.36 21.39
CA ALA A 294 0.81 -5.15 22.06
C ALA A 294 -0.47 -5.40 22.86
N GLN A 295 -1.31 -6.36 22.45
CA GLN A 295 -2.48 -6.80 23.22
C GLN A 295 -2.09 -7.56 24.47
N ALA A 296 -0.97 -8.29 24.46
CA ALA A 296 -0.45 -9.02 25.61
C ALA A 296 0.24 -8.11 26.64
N LEU A 297 0.89 -7.02 26.19
CA LEU A 297 1.61 -6.06 27.04
C LEU A 297 0.67 -5.11 27.81
N ALA A 298 -0.57 -4.96 27.39
CA ALA A 298 -1.55 -4.11 28.05
C ALA A 298 -2.13 -4.71 29.35
N GLY A 299 -1.59 -5.84 29.87
CA GLY A 299 -2.04 -6.48 31.11
C GLY A 299 -3.48 -7.03 31.04
N VAL A 300 -4.09 -7.00 29.89
CA VAL A 300 -5.36 -7.64 29.62
C VAL A 300 -5.08 -9.09 29.30
N ILE A 301 -5.21 -9.97 30.29
CA ILE A 301 -5.39 -11.39 29.99
C ILE A 301 -6.61 -11.43 29.07
N PRO A 302 -6.48 -11.87 27.80
CA PRO A 302 -7.64 -12.04 26.96
C PRO A 302 -8.45 -13.17 27.60
N LEU A 303 -9.44 -12.83 28.39
CA LEU A 303 -10.51 -13.76 28.71
C LEU A 303 -11.12 -14.09 27.34
N ARG A 304 -10.74 -15.21 26.79
CA ARG A 304 -11.46 -15.81 25.67
C ARG A 304 -12.90 -15.93 26.14
N ALA A 305 -13.71 -14.94 25.79
CA ALA A 305 -15.15 -15.08 25.91
C ALA A 305 -15.53 -16.19 24.95
N VAL A 306 -15.82 -17.34 25.51
CA VAL A 306 -16.46 -18.46 24.82
C VAL A 306 -17.90 -18.02 24.59
N GLY A 307 -18.13 -17.38 23.45
CA GLY A 307 -19.46 -16.96 23.00
C GLY A 307 -19.36 -16.48 21.56
N PRO A 308 -20.34 -16.80 20.70
CA PRO A 308 -20.29 -16.52 19.26
C PRO A 308 -20.31 -15.02 18.88
N ASP A 309 -20.41 -14.09 19.83
CA ASP A 309 -20.78 -12.70 19.56
C ASP A 309 -19.77 -11.63 20.04
N ARG A 310 -18.47 -11.93 20.19
CA ARG A 310 -17.48 -10.88 20.46
C ARG A 310 -16.51 -10.68 19.32
N GLN A 311 -16.74 -9.57 18.63
CA GLN A 311 -15.84 -8.94 17.65
C GLN A 311 -14.48 -8.61 18.28
N PRO A 312 -13.35 -8.81 17.55
CA PRO A 312 -12.07 -8.23 17.94
C PRO A 312 -12.19 -6.70 17.90
N ALA A 313 -11.70 -6.03 18.93
CA ALA A 313 -11.82 -4.59 19.11
C ALA A 313 -11.06 -3.72 18.09
N ASN A 314 -10.32 -4.30 17.18
CA ASN A 314 -9.47 -3.63 16.20
C ASN A 314 -9.70 -4.21 14.80
N GLY A 315 -10.24 -3.42 13.98
CA GLY A 315 -10.75 -3.44 12.64
C GLY A 315 -10.00 -4.15 11.53
N SER A 316 -9.28 -5.25 11.73
CA SER A 316 -8.92 -6.13 10.63
C SER A 316 -9.39 -7.55 10.93
N CYS A 317 -10.25 -8.05 10.09
CA CYS A 317 -10.74 -9.40 10.11
C CYS A 317 -10.05 -10.20 9.03
N MET A 318 -9.57 -11.38 9.41
CA MET A 318 -9.00 -12.33 8.49
C MET A 318 -9.88 -13.58 8.47
N SER A 319 -10.34 -13.99 7.32
CA SER A 319 -11.00 -15.24 7.11
C SER A 319 -10.01 -16.38 7.34
N VAL A 320 -10.20 -17.15 8.42
CA VAL A 320 -9.38 -18.33 8.70
C VAL A 320 -9.70 -19.41 7.66
N ALA A 321 -8.77 -19.66 6.77
CA ALA A 321 -8.79 -20.86 5.94
C ALA A 321 -8.43 -22.06 6.83
N GLY A 322 -9.42 -22.85 7.27
CA GLY A 322 -9.13 -24.02 8.11
C GLY A 322 -10.31 -24.73 8.77
N GLY A 323 -11.52 -24.45 8.36
CA GLY A 323 -12.69 -25.22 8.78
C GLY A 323 -13.74 -25.15 7.71
N GLY A 324 -14.20 -26.29 7.19
CA GLY A 324 -15.12 -26.41 6.06
C GLY A 324 -16.47 -25.69 6.26
N GLY A 325 -16.39 -24.38 6.25
CA GLY A 325 -17.52 -23.46 6.18
C GLY A 325 -17.48 -22.75 4.84
N ALA A 326 -18.63 -22.67 4.19
CA ALA A 326 -18.80 -22.08 2.86
C ALA A 326 -18.01 -20.78 2.70
N ALA A 327 -17.18 -20.71 1.67
CA ALA A 327 -16.54 -19.47 1.22
C ALA A 327 -17.63 -18.40 1.07
N GLY A 328 -17.60 -17.36 1.92
CA GLY A 328 -18.54 -16.27 1.73
C GLY A 328 -18.91 -15.41 2.95
N SER A 329 -18.65 -15.77 4.17
CA SER A 329 -18.95 -14.89 5.30
C SER A 329 -17.72 -14.17 5.80
N ALA A 330 -17.41 -13.01 5.20
CA ALA A 330 -16.55 -12.03 5.85
C ALA A 330 -17.17 -11.67 7.21
N CYS A 331 -16.36 -11.57 8.27
CA CYS A 331 -16.85 -11.15 9.57
C CYS A 331 -17.23 -9.67 9.54
N ASP A 332 -18.11 -9.25 10.46
CA ASP A 332 -18.60 -7.87 10.54
C ASP A 332 -17.47 -6.83 10.68
N SER A 333 -16.34 -7.18 11.28
CA SER A 333 -15.18 -6.29 11.43
C SER A 333 -14.48 -5.97 10.09
N CYS A 334 -14.35 -6.95 9.18
CA CYS A 334 -13.80 -6.72 7.85
C CYS A 334 -14.71 -5.80 7.05
N HIS A 335 -16.01 -5.99 7.15
CA HIS A 335 -17.01 -5.14 6.52
C HIS A 335 -16.84 -3.69 6.96
N PHE A 336 -16.69 -3.46 8.25
CA PHE A 336 -16.54 -2.11 8.79
C PHE A 336 -15.28 -1.42 8.25
N VAL A 337 -14.13 -2.09 8.25
CA VAL A 337 -12.88 -1.50 7.74
C VAL A 337 -12.99 -1.16 6.26
N ASP A 338 -13.55 -2.06 5.47
CA ASP A 338 -13.72 -1.87 4.03
C ASP A 338 -14.70 -0.73 3.72
N GLU A 339 -15.80 -0.63 4.47
CA GLU A 339 -16.75 0.48 4.38
C GLU A 339 -16.10 1.83 4.75
N GLN A 340 -15.29 1.86 5.81
CA GLN A 340 -14.57 3.07 6.21
C GLN A 340 -13.52 3.48 5.17
N MET A 341 -12.80 2.51 4.59
CA MET A 341 -11.86 2.80 3.51
C MET A 341 -12.57 3.41 2.30
N ALA A 342 -13.72 2.87 1.92
CA ALA A 342 -14.55 3.38 0.84
C ALA A 342 -15.05 4.80 1.16
N MET A 343 -15.66 4.99 2.31
CA MET A 343 -16.17 6.28 2.78
C MET A 343 -15.06 7.33 2.77
N LEU A 344 -13.90 7.04 3.34
CA LEU A 344 -12.79 8.00 3.40
C LEU A 344 -12.23 8.34 2.02
N ARG A 345 -12.27 7.41 1.06
CA ARG A 345 -11.89 7.68 -0.32
C ARG A 345 -12.87 8.68 -0.97
N GLU A 346 -14.16 8.42 -0.86
CA GLU A 346 -15.21 9.30 -1.41
C GLU A 346 -15.18 10.68 -0.76
N GLU A 347 -15.06 10.75 0.56
CA GLU A 347 -14.94 12.01 1.30
C GLU A 347 -13.71 12.82 0.85
N THR A 348 -12.60 12.13 0.53
CA THR A 348 -11.37 12.74 0.01
C THR A 348 -11.58 13.32 -1.39
N LYS A 349 -12.18 12.54 -2.32
CA LYS A 349 -12.49 12.98 -3.69
C LYS A 349 -13.48 14.13 -3.70
N ARG A 350 -14.57 14.05 -2.92
CA ARG A 350 -15.60 15.08 -2.80
C ARG A 350 -15.06 16.45 -2.41
N ARG A 351 -13.94 16.48 -1.67
CA ARG A 351 -13.25 17.73 -1.30
C ARG A 351 -12.18 18.16 -2.30
N GLY A 352 -12.06 17.48 -3.43
CA GLY A 352 -11.14 17.82 -4.51
C GLY A 352 -9.69 17.37 -4.26
N PHE A 353 -9.43 16.49 -3.31
CA PHE A 353 -8.11 15.91 -3.11
C PHE A 353 -7.90 14.65 -3.95
N SER A 354 -6.72 14.53 -4.53
CA SER A 354 -6.30 13.30 -5.19
C SER A 354 -6.07 12.18 -4.16
N THR A 355 -6.55 10.99 -4.47
CA THR A 355 -6.33 9.78 -3.66
C THR A 355 -6.05 8.58 -4.58
N ALA A 356 -5.74 7.41 -4.00
CA ALA A 356 -5.69 6.19 -4.80
C ALA A 356 -7.11 5.76 -5.18
N ASP A 357 -7.31 5.29 -6.40
CA ASP A 357 -8.62 4.78 -6.85
C ASP A 357 -9.05 3.52 -6.08
N GLY A 358 -8.09 2.77 -5.55
CA GLY A 358 -8.31 1.58 -4.74
C GLY A 358 -8.37 0.28 -5.54
N VAL A 359 -8.40 0.34 -6.88
CA VAL A 359 -8.39 -0.83 -7.75
C VAL A 359 -7.01 -1.05 -8.37
N HIS A 360 -6.35 0.02 -8.85
CA HIS A 360 -5.02 -0.04 -9.49
C HIS A 360 -3.87 0.03 -8.47
N MET A 361 -4.03 -0.59 -7.31
CA MET A 361 -2.96 -0.57 -6.29
C MET A 361 -1.81 -1.51 -6.63
N GLY A 362 -2.05 -2.51 -7.47
CA GLY A 362 -1.08 -3.53 -7.84
C GLY A 362 -0.65 -4.43 -6.67
N PRO A 363 0.16 -5.46 -6.94
CA PRO A 363 0.76 -6.26 -5.89
C PRO A 363 1.65 -5.41 -4.98
N CYS A 364 1.78 -5.83 -3.72
CA CYS A 364 2.60 -5.13 -2.73
C CYS A 364 4.08 -5.09 -3.15
N GLU A 365 4.75 -3.96 -2.90
CA GLU A 365 6.19 -3.80 -3.13
C GLU A 365 7.07 -4.85 -2.42
N LEU A 366 6.55 -5.50 -1.39
CA LEU A 366 7.19 -6.63 -0.70
C LEU A 366 7.51 -7.80 -1.65
N TYR A 367 6.73 -7.97 -2.71
CA TYR A 367 6.96 -9.03 -3.71
C TYR A 367 8.05 -8.70 -4.72
N ARG A 368 8.55 -7.46 -4.79
CA ARG A 368 9.64 -7.09 -5.68
C ARG A 368 10.99 -7.53 -5.15
N ARG A 369 11.77 -8.22 -5.96
CA ARG A 369 13.15 -8.64 -5.62
C ARG A 369 14.07 -7.45 -5.30
N HIS A 370 13.87 -6.33 -6.00
CA HIS A 370 14.72 -5.13 -5.89
C HIS A 370 14.06 -4.03 -5.04
N SER A 371 13.29 -4.45 -4.01
CA SER A 371 12.72 -3.58 -2.98
C SER A 371 13.22 -4.04 -1.60
N HIS A 372 13.95 -3.19 -0.89
CA HIS A 372 14.54 -3.52 0.39
C HIS A 372 14.24 -2.46 1.44
N THR A 373 14.16 -2.88 2.68
CA THR A 373 14.15 -2.01 3.84
C THR A 373 15.43 -2.20 4.63
N VAL A 374 16.11 -1.11 4.93
CA VAL A 374 17.39 -1.11 5.67
C VAL A 374 17.16 -0.54 7.07
N GLY A 375 17.45 -1.34 8.09
CA GLY A 375 17.41 -0.95 9.49
C GLY A 375 18.59 -0.04 9.89
N PRO A 376 18.53 0.59 11.10
CA PRO A 376 19.58 1.51 11.56
C PRO A 376 20.95 0.86 11.75
N ASP A 377 21.00 -0.46 11.91
CA ASP A 377 22.20 -1.28 12.08
C ASP A 377 22.72 -1.87 10.75
N GLY A 378 21.98 -1.69 9.64
CA GLY A 378 22.29 -2.30 8.35
C GLY A 378 21.59 -3.63 8.09
N SER A 379 20.74 -4.10 8.98
CA SER A 379 19.89 -5.27 8.76
C SER A 379 18.92 -5.02 7.61
N LEU A 380 18.66 -6.04 6.79
CA LEU A 380 17.77 -5.98 5.63
C LEU A 380 16.43 -6.67 5.95
N TYR A 381 15.33 -6.05 5.54
CA TYR A 381 13.97 -6.56 5.69
C TYR A 381 13.22 -6.44 4.36
N ALA A 382 12.24 -7.31 4.15
CA ALA A 382 11.38 -7.25 2.97
C ALA A 382 10.36 -6.10 3.02
N CYS A 383 9.99 -5.64 4.22
CA CYS A 383 9.01 -4.56 4.41
C CYS A 383 9.32 -3.76 5.68
N PRO A 384 9.07 -2.43 5.71
CA PRO A 384 9.20 -1.63 6.94
C PRO A 384 8.39 -2.17 8.13
N GLY A 385 7.28 -2.85 7.87
CA GLY A 385 6.44 -3.43 8.91
C GLY A 385 7.07 -4.58 9.69
N PHE A 386 8.18 -5.13 9.22
CA PHE A 386 8.95 -6.19 9.89
C PHE A 386 10.22 -5.67 10.57
N THR A 387 10.52 -4.37 10.45
CA THR A 387 11.75 -3.78 10.99
C THR A 387 11.75 -3.81 12.52
N GLY A 388 12.87 -4.24 13.10
CA GLY A 388 13.03 -4.36 14.55
C GLY A 388 12.82 -5.79 15.07
N ASP A 389 12.25 -6.68 14.26
CA ASP A 389 12.21 -8.10 14.54
C ASP A 389 13.37 -8.82 13.80
N ASN A 390 14.43 -9.12 14.53
CA ASN A 390 15.62 -9.78 13.97
C ASN A 390 15.32 -11.18 13.40
N ALA A 391 14.26 -11.84 13.86
CA ALA A 391 13.85 -13.13 13.32
C ALA A 391 13.26 -13.03 11.91
N LEU A 392 12.84 -11.83 11.48
CA LEU A 392 12.29 -11.54 10.16
C LEU A 392 13.27 -10.76 9.26
N ALA A 393 14.52 -10.58 9.70
CA ALA A 393 15.57 -10.02 8.86
C ALA A 393 15.92 -10.98 7.72
N VAL A 394 15.86 -10.49 6.49
CA VAL A 394 16.19 -11.26 5.26
C VAL A 394 17.70 -11.31 5.00
N GLY A 395 18.48 -10.47 5.67
CA GLY A 395 19.94 -10.42 5.55
C GLY A 395 20.53 -9.19 6.23
N HIS A 396 21.77 -8.88 5.88
CA HIS A 396 22.49 -7.71 6.35
C HIS A 396 23.39 -7.17 5.24
N ILE A 397 23.57 -5.84 5.13
CA ILE A 397 24.38 -5.20 4.08
C ILE A 397 25.80 -5.73 3.98
N ARG A 398 26.37 -6.25 5.09
CA ARG A 398 27.73 -6.83 5.13
C ARG A 398 27.80 -8.29 4.72
N ALA A 399 26.68 -9.02 4.76
CA ALA A 399 26.65 -10.47 4.52
C ALA A 399 26.40 -10.84 3.04
N VAL A 400 26.20 -9.87 2.16
CA VAL A 400 25.86 -10.11 0.74
C VAL A 400 27.08 -10.69 -0.05
N ALA A 401 28.28 -10.70 0.53
CA ALA A 401 29.48 -11.20 -0.14
C ALA A 401 29.50 -12.73 -0.32
N ASP A 402 28.76 -13.50 0.46
CA ASP A 402 28.87 -14.96 0.48
C ASP A 402 27.85 -15.71 -0.38
N GLY A 403 26.91 -14.99 -1.05
CA GLY A 403 25.92 -15.58 -1.97
C GLY A 403 24.89 -16.52 -1.33
N VAL A 404 24.92 -16.72 -0.01
CA VAL A 404 23.98 -17.60 0.70
C VAL A 404 22.79 -16.78 1.19
N GLN A 405 21.62 -17.03 0.62
CA GLN A 405 20.38 -16.44 1.10
C GLN A 405 19.95 -17.12 2.42
N SER A 406 19.43 -16.30 3.36
CA SER A 406 18.84 -16.82 4.59
C SER A 406 17.54 -17.59 4.29
N GLU A 407 17.17 -18.53 5.16
CA GLU A 407 15.88 -19.22 5.06
C GLU A 407 14.69 -18.23 5.08
N VAL A 408 14.83 -17.15 5.83
CA VAL A 408 13.82 -16.07 5.89
C VAL A 408 13.72 -15.37 4.53
N ALA A 409 14.85 -15.06 3.88
CA ALA A 409 14.83 -14.48 2.53
C ALA A 409 14.13 -15.39 1.52
N LEU A 410 14.47 -16.68 1.54
CA LEU A 410 13.84 -17.71 0.69
C LEU A 410 12.32 -17.83 0.95
N ARG A 411 11.90 -17.68 2.22
CA ARG A 411 10.47 -17.66 2.56
C ARG A 411 9.75 -16.48 1.93
N PHE A 412 10.32 -15.28 2.00
CA PHE A 412 9.75 -14.09 1.34
C PHE A 412 9.74 -14.21 -0.19
N GLU A 413 10.75 -14.81 -0.80
CA GLU A 413 10.78 -15.06 -2.25
C GLU A 413 9.68 -16.00 -2.71
N ARG A 414 9.29 -16.99 -1.89
CA ARG A 414 8.24 -17.98 -2.19
C ARG A 414 6.85 -17.52 -1.80
N LEU A 415 6.75 -16.37 -1.13
CA LEU A 415 5.49 -15.85 -0.60
C LEU A 415 4.47 -15.64 -1.73
N ALA A 416 3.33 -16.33 -1.61
CA ALA A 416 2.27 -16.31 -2.59
C ALA A 416 0.89 -16.53 -1.96
N PRO A 417 0.45 -15.65 -1.02
CA PRO A 417 -0.81 -15.83 -0.29
C PRO A 417 -2.03 -15.87 -1.22
N TRP A 418 -1.95 -15.24 -2.40
CA TRP A 418 -3.03 -15.27 -3.39
C TRP A 418 -3.41 -16.69 -3.86
N ARG A 419 -2.52 -17.67 -3.74
CA ARG A 419 -2.84 -19.09 -4.09
C ARG A 419 -3.94 -19.68 -3.22
N GLN A 420 -4.22 -19.07 -2.08
CA GLN A 420 -5.30 -19.48 -1.15
C GLN A 420 -6.60 -18.71 -1.39
N CYS A 421 -6.64 -17.79 -2.36
CA CYS A 421 -7.80 -16.91 -2.58
C CYS A 421 -8.88 -17.53 -3.49
N GLY A 422 -8.72 -18.79 -3.95
CA GLY A 422 -9.67 -19.43 -4.87
C GLY A 422 -9.86 -18.64 -6.17
N ASP A 423 -11.11 -18.51 -6.60
CA ASP A 423 -11.50 -17.86 -7.87
C ASP A 423 -11.76 -16.35 -7.71
N CYS A 424 -11.01 -15.67 -6.86
CA CYS A 424 -11.21 -14.24 -6.63
C CYS A 424 -10.75 -13.40 -7.82
N SER A 425 -11.67 -12.64 -8.41
CA SER A 425 -11.39 -11.76 -9.57
C SER A 425 -10.39 -10.64 -9.25
N PHE A 426 -10.12 -10.32 -7.99
CA PHE A 426 -9.18 -9.27 -7.58
C PHE A 426 -7.75 -9.76 -7.33
N ILE A 427 -7.44 -11.04 -7.53
CA ILE A 427 -6.07 -11.57 -7.34
C ILE A 427 -5.02 -10.75 -8.06
N PRO A 428 -5.19 -10.37 -9.37
CA PRO A 428 -4.17 -9.65 -10.11
C PRO A 428 -3.77 -8.30 -9.51
N VAL A 429 -4.70 -7.64 -8.82
CA VAL A 429 -4.51 -6.31 -8.22
C VAL A 429 -4.28 -6.36 -6.71
N CYS A 430 -4.75 -7.41 -6.02
CA CYS A 430 -4.63 -7.58 -4.57
C CYS A 430 -3.36 -8.33 -4.16
N GLY A 431 -3.02 -9.42 -4.88
CA GLY A 431 -1.87 -10.27 -4.54
C GLY A 431 -1.98 -10.97 -3.18
N GLY A 432 -3.21 -11.14 -2.65
CA GLY A 432 -3.43 -11.77 -1.34
C GLY A 432 -3.35 -10.83 -0.14
N GLY A 433 -3.22 -9.50 -0.36
CA GLY A 433 -3.28 -8.48 0.70
C GLY A 433 -1.95 -8.17 1.38
N CYS A 434 -1.99 -7.84 2.67
CA CYS A 434 -0.83 -7.35 3.43
C CYS A 434 -0.23 -8.44 4.32
N ALA A 435 0.98 -8.93 3.98
CA ALA A 435 1.67 -9.95 4.77
C ALA A 435 2.00 -9.49 6.22
N VAL A 436 2.18 -8.18 6.44
CA VAL A 436 2.39 -7.64 7.79
C VAL A 436 1.12 -7.75 8.62
N ALA A 437 -0.05 -7.44 8.04
CA ALA A 437 -1.33 -7.61 8.73
C ALA A 437 -1.59 -9.08 9.03
N SER A 438 -1.38 -9.99 8.05
CA SER A 438 -1.50 -11.43 8.24
C SER A 438 -0.60 -11.94 9.36
N HIS A 439 0.67 -11.54 9.37
CA HIS A 439 1.60 -11.92 10.41
C HIS A 439 1.19 -11.38 11.78
N ALA A 440 0.80 -10.09 11.85
CA ALA A 440 0.42 -9.44 13.11
C ALA A 440 -0.83 -10.08 13.74
N GLU A 441 -1.83 -10.45 12.91
CA GLU A 441 -3.12 -10.91 13.36
C GLU A 441 -3.22 -12.42 13.51
N LEU A 442 -2.65 -13.18 12.55
CA LEU A 442 -2.70 -14.64 12.51
C LEU A 442 -1.44 -15.32 13.01
N GLY A 443 -0.30 -14.59 13.03
CA GLY A 443 1.02 -15.18 13.23
C GLY A 443 1.55 -15.88 11.97
N ASP A 444 0.86 -15.72 10.83
CA ASP A 444 1.22 -16.35 9.57
C ASP A 444 1.19 -15.34 8.40
N MET A 445 2.36 -15.02 7.84
CA MET A 445 2.48 -14.10 6.71
C MET A 445 2.04 -14.71 5.37
N GLU A 446 1.86 -16.04 5.31
CA GLU A 446 1.45 -16.75 4.11
C GLU A 446 -0.08 -16.81 3.96
N ALA A 447 -0.82 -16.52 5.02
CA ALA A 447 -2.26 -16.39 4.96
C ALA A 447 -2.67 -15.10 4.23
N PRO A 448 -3.76 -15.11 3.43
CA PRO A 448 -4.23 -13.89 2.77
C PRO A 448 -4.88 -12.92 3.76
N SER A 449 -4.64 -11.62 3.56
CA SER A 449 -5.36 -10.52 4.22
C SER A 449 -6.42 -9.99 3.25
N CYS A 450 -7.68 -10.40 3.45
CA CYS A 450 -8.75 -10.16 2.48
C CYS A 450 -9.45 -8.82 2.69
N HIS A 451 -9.41 -7.95 1.67
CA HIS A 451 -10.13 -6.68 1.60
C HIS A 451 -10.99 -6.60 0.32
N LYS A 452 -11.63 -7.71 -0.06
CA LYS A 452 -12.40 -7.81 -1.30
C LYS A 452 -13.47 -6.72 -1.43
N ARG A 453 -14.18 -6.42 -0.34
CA ARG A 453 -15.23 -5.37 -0.34
C ARG A 453 -14.68 -3.96 -0.58
N ALA A 454 -13.46 -3.67 -0.09
CA ALA A 454 -12.82 -2.39 -0.38
C ALA A 454 -12.53 -2.24 -1.89
N PHE A 455 -12.19 -3.33 -2.58
CA PHE A 455 -12.03 -3.35 -4.03
C PHE A 455 -13.37 -3.23 -4.75
N GLU A 456 -14.39 -3.96 -4.31
CA GLU A 456 -15.75 -3.88 -4.89
C GLU A 456 -16.30 -2.45 -4.80
N SER A 457 -16.17 -1.81 -3.64
CA SER A 457 -16.59 -0.40 -3.47
C SER A 457 -15.77 0.57 -4.32
N ALA A 458 -14.46 0.34 -4.44
CA ALA A 458 -13.59 1.15 -5.29
C ALA A 458 -13.95 1.04 -6.78
N LEU A 459 -14.37 -0.16 -7.19
CA LEU A 459 -14.79 -0.42 -8.55
C LEU A 459 -16.06 0.36 -8.93
N VAL A 460 -17.01 0.52 -8.01
CA VAL A 460 -18.22 1.33 -8.24
C VAL A 460 -17.84 2.78 -8.54
N SER A 461 -16.99 3.40 -7.71
CA SER A 461 -16.50 4.76 -7.97
C SER A 461 -15.78 4.89 -9.31
N LEU A 462 -14.92 3.92 -9.64
CA LEU A 462 -14.18 3.93 -10.91
C LEU A 462 -15.14 3.85 -12.10
N ALA A 463 -16.17 3.01 -12.00
CA ALA A 463 -17.20 2.86 -13.04
C ALA A 463 -17.96 4.16 -13.30
N GLU A 464 -18.37 4.85 -12.23
CA GLU A 464 -19.09 6.14 -12.32
C GLU A 464 -18.19 7.24 -12.93
N GLU A 465 -16.91 7.31 -12.53
CA GLU A 465 -15.93 8.24 -13.09
C GLU A 465 -15.70 7.98 -14.58
N THR A 466 -15.52 6.72 -14.97
CA THR A 466 -15.32 6.33 -16.38
C THR A 466 -16.55 6.66 -17.24
N ALA A 467 -17.75 6.32 -16.77
CA ALA A 467 -18.98 6.63 -17.48
C ALA A 467 -19.18 8.15 -17.65
N SER A 468 -18.87 8.92 -16.61
CA SER A 468 -18.94 10.39 -16.65
C SER A 468 -17.93 11.00 -17.63
N ALA A 469 -16.71 10.45 -17.69
CA ALA A 469 -15.68 10.89 -18.64
C ALA A 469 -16.07 10.63 -20.10
N ILE A 470 -16.67 9.47 -20.39
CA ILE A 470 -17.17 9.11 -21.72
C ILE A 470 -18.32 10.07 -22.12
N ALA A 471 -19.28 10.30 -21.23
CA ALA A 471 -20.39 11.22 -21.47
C ALA A 471 -19.93 12.68 -21.69
N GLY A 472 -18.90 13.13 -20.98
CA GLY A 472 -18.31 14.46 -21.13
C GLY A 472 -17.42 14.63 -22.36
N GLY A 473 -16.83 13.55 -22.88
CA GLY A 473 -15.99 13.55 -24.09
C GLY A 473 -16.79 13.51 -25.41
N LEU A 474 -18.08 13.26 -25.32
CA LEU A 474 -19.02 13.27 -26.47
C LEU A 474 -19.69 14.63 -26.69
N GLN A 475 -19.34 15.67 -25.90
CA GLN A 475 -19.74 17.07 -26.09
C GLN A 475 -18.60 17.90 -26.69
#